data_86a568b85e2d804c6f4881fda9dd604d
#
_entry.id   86a568b85e2d804c6f4881fda9dd604d
#
_cell.length_a   1.000
_cell.length_b   1.000
_cell.length_c   1.000
_cell.angle_alpha   90.00
_cell.angle_beta   90.00
_cell.angle_gamma   90.00
#
_symmetry.space_group_name_H-M   'P 1'
#
loop_
_entity.id
_entity.type
_entity.pdbx_description
1 polymer ?
#
loop_
_entity_poly.entity_id
_entity_poly.type
_entity_poly.pdbx_seq_one_letter_code
_entity_poly.pdbx_strand_id
1 'polypeptide(L)'
;MNIFTLTNKILSFLLIIIFWFILSKIYPPIVVPSVSQVWESIKGILLDITLLKEILTTIIRLFIGFSFGLTFSIIFSLIITRSKLLGDIFYPIIEFLQVVPPISWLILAILWLGLNGKPAILIVSISIFCIMTISLVNSINNIDKKLLEVADVFHLTKFKKWKYIIVPSLYPAFETALIVCLGTGVKLVVMAEVLTIDSGIGGQITNARINIETEMVIAWSVIIVGIYFILGGIVKCLKKCQWIRKFWYQSLLAKNIMKN
;
A
#
# COMPACT_ATOMS: atom_id res chain seq x y z
N MET A 1 14.80 -0.87 -19.91
CA MET A 1 14.62 -2.13 -19.19
C MET A 1 15.34 -3.20 -19.98
N ASN A 2 16.45 -3.77 -19.47
CA ASN A 2 17.27 -4.72 -20.23
C ASN A 2 16.46 -5.98 -20.55
N ILE A 3 16.58 -6.47 -21.79
CA ILE A 3 15.93 -7.71 -22.26
C ILE A 3 16.18 -8.86 -21.28
N PHE A 4 17.40 -8.95 -20.75
CA PHE A 4 17.81 -9.94 -19.74
C PHE A 4 16.99 -9.91 -18.44
N THR A 5 16.61 -8.71 -17.97
CA THR A 5 15.75 -8.59 -16.76
C THR A 5 14.30 -8.96 -17.03
N LEU A 6 13.83 -8.81 -18.26
CA LEU A 6 12.48 -9.21 -18.66
C LEU A 6 12.38 -10.73 -18.79
N THR A 7 13.38 -11.36 -19.45
CA THR A 7 13.46 -12.83 -19.57
C THR A 7 13.51 -13.53 -18.21
N ASN A 8 14.31 -13.02 -17.27
CA ASN A 8 14.39 -13.60 -15.93
C ASN A 8 13.06 -13.50 -15.15
N LYS A 9 12.31 -12.42 -15.30
CA LYS A 9 10.97 -12.29 -14.69
C LYS A 9 9.95 -13.25 -15.30
N ILE A 10 9.98 -13.41 -16.62
CA ILE A 10 9.11 -14.37 -17.32
C ILE A 10 9.47 -15.80 -16.89
N LEU A 11 10.75 -16.13 -16.81
CA LEU A 11 11.21 -17.44 -16.37
C LEU A 11 10.76 -17.73 -14.93
N SER A 12 10.88 -16.78 -14.00
CA SER A 12 10.40 -16.94 -12.62
C SER A 12 8.89 -17.22 -12.56
N PHE A 13 8.12 -16.53 -13.38
CA PHE A 13 6.67 -16.73 -13.43
C PHE A 13 6.30 -18.09 -14.04
N LEU A 14 6.99 -18.50 -15.08
CA LEU A 14 6.83 -19.83 -15.70
C LEU A 14 7.16 -20.96 -14.72
N LEU A 15 8.22 -20.81 -13.92
CA LEU A 15 8.58 -21.80 -12.89
C LEU A 15 7.47 -21.98 -11.86
N ILE A 16 6.82 -20.90 -11.42
CA ILE A 16 5.70 -20.98 -10.47
C ILE A 16 4.52 -21.73 -11.12
N ILE A 17 4.18 -21.43 -12.38
CA ILE A 17 3.09 -22.10 -13.09
C ILE A 17 3.38 -23.56 -13.31
N ILE A 18 4.61 -23.92 -13.72
CA ILE A 18 5.03 -25.32 -13.91
C ILE A 18 4.95 -26.08 -12.58
N PHE A 19 5.44 -25.49 -11.48
CA PHE A 19 5.37 -26.09 -10.15
C PHE A 19 3.90 -26.33 -9.73
N TRP A 20 3.02 -25.34 -9.93
CA TRP A 20 1.61 -25.50 -9.67
C TRP A 20 0.97 -26.59 -10.55
N PHE A 21 1.28 -26.62 -11.85
CA PHE A 21 0.79 -27.66 -12.77
C PHE A 21 1.21 -29.06 -12.32
N ILE A 22 2.44 -29.25 -11.89
CA ILE A 22 2.92 -30.55 -11.36
C ILE A 22 2.13 -30.95 -10.11
N LEU A 23 1.97 -30.01 -9.15
CA LEU A 23 1.20 -30.26 -7.92
C LEU A 23 -0.26 -30.62 -8.22
N SER A 24 -0.89 -29.95 -9.17
CA SER A 24 -2.29 -30.23 -9.57
C SER A 24 -2.50 -31.58 -10.23
N LYS A 25 -1.40 -32.26 -10.66
CA LYS A 25 -1.45 -33.64 -11.17
C LYS A 25 -1.24 -34.68 -10.08
N ILE A 26 -0.58 -34.31 -8.99
CA ILE A 26 -0.24 -35.20 -7.88
C ILE A 26 -1.40 -35.24 -6.85
N TYR A 27 -2.02 -34.08 -6.59
CA TYR A 27 -3.06 -33.94 -5.55
C TYR A 27 -4.46 -33.87 -6.15
N PRO A 28 -5.48 -34.31 -5.40
CA PRO A 28 -6.89 -34.15 -5.82
C PRO A 28 -7.25 -32.70 -6.05
N PRO A 29 -8.17 -32.37 -6.97
CA PRO A 29 -8.59 -31.00 -7.28
C PRO A 29 -9.09 -30.19 -6.08
N ILE A 30 -9.65 -30.87 -5.08
CA ILE A 30 -10.11 -30.26 -3.82
C ILE A 30 -8.95 -29.69 -2.98
N VAL A 31 -7.74 -30.22 -3.14
CA VAL A 31 -6.54 -29.76 -2.43
C VAL A 31 -5.73 -28.78 -3.30
N VAL A 32 -5.47 -29.18 -4.56
CA VAL A 32 -4.76 -28.35 -5.53
C VAL A 32 -5.55 -28.35 -6.85
N PRO A 33 -6.39 -27.31 -7.06
CA PRO A 33 -7.15 -27.20 -8.29
C PRO A 33 -6.24 -26.97 -9.50
N SER A 34 -6.70 -27.40 -10.67
CA SER A 34 -5.96 -27.18 -11.92
C SER A 34 -5.98 -25.69 -12.31
N VAL A 35 -4.98 -25.28 -13.07
CA VAL A 35 -4.87 -23.91 -13.61
C VAL A 35 -6.12 -23.55 -14.44
N SER A 36 -6.71 -24.51 -15.18
CA SER A 36 -7.92 -24.31 -15.96
C SER A 36 -9.15 -24.03 -15.10
N GLN A 37 -9.36 -24.77 -14.00
CA GLN A 37 -10.46 -24.52 -13.06
C GLN A 37 -10.36 -23.14 -12.44
N VAL A 38 -9.19 -22.74 -11.96
CA VAL A 38 -8.97 -21.39 -11.40
C VAL A 38 -9.21 -20.31 -12.46
N TRP A 39 -8.79 -20.54 -13.71
CA TRP A 39 -9.04 -19.58 -14.80
C TRP A 39 -10.54 -19.43 -15.12
N GLU A 40 -11.30 -20.50 -15.12
CA GLU A 40 -12.75 -20.47 -15.27
C GLU A 40 -13.42 -19.74 -14.12
N SER A 41 -13.01 -19.99 -12.88
CA SER A 41 -13.48 -19.27 -11.70
C SER A 41 -13.20 -17.75 -11.81
N ILE A 42 -11.99 -17.36 -12.24
CA ILE A 42 -11.67 -15.93 -12.46
C ILE A 42 -12.61 -15.32 -13.51
N LYS A 43 -12.84 -16.00 -14.63
CA LYS A 43 -13.80 -15.51 -15.64
C LYS A 43 -15.21 -15.38 -15.06
N GLY A 44 -15.69 -16.37 -14.31
CA GLY A 44 -16.99 -16.33 -13.64
C GLY A 44 -17.09 -15.11 -12.71
N ILE A 45 -16.08 -14.85 -11.90
CA ILE A 45 -16.05 -13.69 -11.00
C ILE A 45 -16.11 -12.37 -11.79
N LEU A 46 -15.36 -12.25 -12.89
CA LEU A 46 -15.30 -11.01 -13.67
C LEU A 46 -16.56 -10.77 -14.52
N LEU A 47 -17.36 -11.79 -14.80
CA LEU A 47 -18.61 -11.68 -15.55
C LEU A 47 -19.83 -11.48 -14.64
N ASP A 48 -19.72 -11.79 -13.36
CA ASP A 48 -20.81 -11.64 -12.40
C ASP A 48 -20.78 -10.25 -11.74
N ILE A 49 -21.82 -9.46 -12.00
CA ILE A 49 -21.95 -8.11 -11.46
C ILE A 49 -22.06 -8.08 -9.93
N THR A 50 -22.56 -9.17 -9.32
CA THR A 50 -22.67 -9.27 -7.86
C THR A 50 -21.28 -9.44 -7.23
N LEU A 51 -20.43 -10.28 -7.82
CA LEU A 51 -19.06 -10.51 -7.39
C LEU A 51 -18.16 -9.30 -7.67
N LEU A 52 -18.41 -8.55 -8.74
CA LEU A 52 -17.72 -7.27 -8.99
C LEU A 52 -18.03 -6.21 -7.91
N LYS A 53 -19.25 -6.19 -7.37
CA LYS A 53 -19.59 -5.31 -6.24
C LYS A 53 -18.79 -5.65 -4.98
N GLU A 54 -18.50 -6.93 -4.75
CA GLU A 54 -17.65 -7.34 -3.62
C GLU A 54 -16.22 -6.84 -3.78
N ILE A 55 -15.67 -6.88 -5.00
CA ILE A 55 -14.36 -6.25 -5.30
C ILE A 55 -14.39 -4.76 -4.99
N LEU A 56 -15.43 -4.06 -5.44
CA LEU A 56 -15.58 -2.63 -5.20
C LEU A 56 -15.69 -2.32 -3.70
N THR A 57 -16.40 -3.13 -2.94
CA THR A 57 -16.55 -3.00 -1.48
C THR A 57 -15.20 -3.05 -0.78
N THR A 58 -14.35 -4.03 -1.10
CA THR A 58 -12.97 -4.13 -0.57
C THR A 58 -12.13 -2.92 -0.96
N ILE A 59 -12.21 -2.47 -2.22
CA ILE A 59 -11.47 -1.30 -2.70
C ILE A 59 -11.89 -0.04 -1.95
N ILE A 60 -13.18 0.18 -1.74
CA ILE A 60 -13.71 1.34 -1.00
C ILE A 60 -13.18 1.33 0.45
N ARG A 61 -13.25 0.20 1.15
CA ARG A 61 -12.73 0.05 2.52
C ARG A 61 -11.22 0.34 2.57
N LEU A 62 -10.47 -0.21 1.62
CA LEU A 62 -9.04 0.05 1.48
C LEU A 62 -8.78 1.56 1.32
N PHE A 63 -9.46 2.24 0.41
CA PHE A 63 -9.26 3.66 0.16
C PHE A 63 -9.64 4.54 1.35
N ILE A 64 -10.73 4.23 2.04
CA ILE A 64 -11.14 4.96 3.25
C ILE A 64 -10.06 4.81 4.33
N GLY A 65 -9.66 3.57 4.65
CA GLY A 65 -8.63 3.29 5.65
C GLY A 65 -7.29 3.91 5.27
N PHE A 66 -6.92 3.82 4.00
CA PHE A 66 -5.70 4.44 3.46
C PHE A 66 -5.70 5.96 3.63
N SER A 67 -6.80 6.62 3.29
CA SER A 67 -6.95 8.08 3.39
C SER A 67 -6.85 8.55 4.83
N PHE A 68 -7.51 7.87 5.78
CA PHE A 68 -7.38 8.18 7.20
C PHE A 68 -5.95 7.98 7.70
N GLY A 69 -5.35 6.82 7.45
CA GLY A 69 -3.98 6.51 7.87
C GLY A 69 -2.97 7.51 7.31
N LEU A 70 -3.07 7.86 6.02
CA LEU A 70 -2.21 8.82 5.37
C LEU A 70 -2.37 10.24 5.95
N THR A 71 -3.60 10.71 6.14
CA THR A 71 -3.87 12.05 6.67
C THR A 71 -3.31 12.19 8.09
N PHE A 72 -3.61 11.24 8.97
CA PHE A 72 -3.09 11.26 10.33
C PHE A 72 -1.56 11.13 10.36
N SER A 73 -0.95 10.32 9.49
CA SER A 73 0.51 10.17 9.44
C SER A 73 1.21 11.48 9.06
N ILE A 74 0.69 12.23 8.10
CA ILE A 74 1.25 13.54 7.72
C ILE A 74 1.17 14.51 8.91
N ILE A 75 0.01 14.61 9.56
CA ILE A 75 -0.19 15.51 10.71
C ILE A 75 0.77 15.14 11.85
N PHE A 76 0.83 13.86 12.23
CA PHE A 76 1.64 13.42 13.36
C PHE A 76 3.14 13.50 13.06
N SER A 77 3.58 13.20 11.83
CA SER A 77 4.99 13.37 11.46
C SER A 77 5.46 14.82 11.59
N LEU A 78 4.62 15.79 11.25
CA LEU A 78 4.92 17.20 11.42
C LEU A 78 4.93 17.62 12.90
N ILE A 79 4.05 17.08 13.73
CA ILE A 79 4.00 17.35 15.17
C ILE A 79 5.28 16.80 15.84
N ILE A 80 5.62 15.54 15.56
CA ILE A 80 6.76 14.84 16.14
C ILE A 80 8.09 15.53 15.79
N THR A 81 8.23 15.99 14.56
CA THR A 81 9.46 16.64 14.09
C THR A 81 9.58 18.11 14.48
N ARG A 82 8.52 18.72 15.04
CA ARG A 82 8.52 20.13 15.43
C ARG A 82 9.35 20.41 16.69
N SER A 83 9.41 19.50 17.65
CA SER A 83 10.22 19.62 18.86
C SER A 83 10.73 18.26 19.32
N LYS A 84 11.93 18.28 19.95
CA LYS A 84 12.54 17.07 20.52
C LYS A 84 11.62 16.41 21.55
N LEU A 85 10.98 17.22 22.42
CA LEU A 85 10.06 16.73 23.45
C LEU A 85 8.90 15.93 22.84
N LEU A 86 8.28 16.45 21.78
CA LEU A 86 7.17 15.75 21.10
C LEU A 86 7.67 14.47 20.42
N GLY A 87 8.87 14.49 19.86
CA GLY A 87 9.51 13.32 19.30
C GLY A 87 9.72 12.23 20.35
N ASP A 88 10.33 12.57 21.46
CA ASP A 88 10.66 11.64 22.54
C ASP A 88 9.39 11.02 23.18
N ILE A 89 8.25 11.72 23.14
CA ILE A 89 6.97 11.21 23.69
C ILE A 89 6.21 10.36 22.65
N PHE A 90 6.00 10.88 21.45
CA PHE A 90 5.09 10.25 20.49
C PHE A 90 5.73 9.15 19.63
N TYR A 91 7.02 9.25 19.33
CA TYR A 91 7.68 8.28 18.46
C TYR A 91 7.67 6.86 19.06
N PRO A 92 8.00 6.64 20.34
CA PRO A 92 7.92 5.32 20.96
C PRO A 92 6.48 4.75 20.98
N ILE A 93 5.46 5.60 21.11
CA ILE A 93 4.05 5.17 21.07
C ILE A 93 3.71 4.61 19.69
N ILE A 94 4.18 5.27 18.62
CA ILE A 94 3.93 4.81 17.25
C ILE A 94 4.70 3.53 16.95
N GLU A 95 5.94 3.41 17.44
CA GLU A 95 6.69 2.15 17.34
C GLU A 95 5.98 1.01 18.06
N PHE A 96 5.47 1.24 19.27
CA PHE A 96 4.67 0.26 20.00
C PHE A 96 3.44 -0.18 19.20
N LEU A 97 2.67 0.77 18.65
CA LEU A 97 1.51 0.47 17.81
C LEU A 97 1.87 -0.36 16.59
N GLN A 98 3.05 -0.16 16.01
CA GLN A 98 3.53 -0.91 14.84
C GLN A 98 3.97 -2.33 15.19
N VAL A 99 4.56 -2.55 16.38
CA VAL A 99 5.06 -3.85 16.82
C VAL A 99 3.92 -4.80 17.19
N VAL A 100 2.81 -4.27 17.69
CA VAL A 100 1.63 -5.10 18.03
C VAL A 100 1.10 -5.79 16.77
N PRO A 101 0.92 -7.12 16.79
CA PRO A 101 0.41 -7.86 15.63
C PRO A 101 -0.93 -7.30 15.13
N PRO A 102 -1.10 -7.10 13.81
CA PRO A 102 -2.33 -6.55 13.25
C PRO A 102 -3.59 -7.31 13.65
N ILE A 103 -3.49 -8.63 13.85
CA ILE A 103 -4.63 -9.46 14.26
C ILE A 103 -5.15 -9.07 15.65
N SER A 104 -4.26 -8.65 16.57
CA SER A 104 -4.68 -8.20 17.92
C SER A 104 -5.52 -6.92 17.84
N TRP A 105 -5.08 -5.96 17.02
CA TRP A 105 -5.86 -4.76 16.72
C TRP A 105 -7.20 -5.08 16.04
N LEU A 106 -7.21 -6.07 15.16
CA LEU A 106 -8.43 -6.48 14.46
C LEU A 106 -9.45 -7.08 15.43
N ILE A 107 -9.03 -7.94 16.35
CA ILE A 107 -9.93 -8.53 17.36
C ILE A 107 -10.53 -7.42 18.25
N LEU A 108 -9.72 -6.46 18.69
CA LEU A 108 -10.23 -5.30 19.45
C LEU A 108 -11.20 -4.46 18.60
N ALA A 109 -10.88 -4.24 17.33
CA ALA A 109 -11.75 -3.52 16.42
C ALA A 109 -13.11 -4.19 16.24
N ILE A 110 -13.14 -5.52 16.15
CA ILE A 110 -14.38 -6.32 16.08
C ILE A 110 -15.19 -6.15 17.38
N LEU A 111 -14.56 -6.20 18.54
CA LEU A 111 -15.24 -6.01 19.83
C LEU A 111 -15.84 -4.60 19.96
N TRP A 112 -15.17 -3.58 19.46
CA TRP A 112 -15.64 -2.19 19.57
C TRP A 112 -16.64 -1.79 18.49
N LEU A 113 -16.46 -2.28 17.26
CA LEU A 113 -17.21 -1.82 16.08
C LEU A 113 -18.19 -2.86 15.54
N GLY A 114 -18.13 -4.09 16.05
CA GLY A 114 -18.95 -5.21 15.60
C GLY A 114 -18.44 -5.89 14.33
N LEU A 115 -19.15 -6.93 13.91
CA LEU A 115 -18.87 -7.72 12.71
C LEU A 115 -19.43 -7.00 11.47
N ASN A 116 -18.75 -5.96 11.03
CA ASN A 116 -19.09 -5.18 9.84
C ASN A 116 -17.80 -4.68 9.18
N GLY A 117 -17.88 -3.99 8.05
CA GLY A 117 -16.67 -3.53 7.32
C GLY A 117 -15.80 -2.49 8.04
N LYS A 118 -16.25 -1.93 9.18
CA LYS A 118 -15.52 -0.90 9.93
C LYS A 118 -14.21 -1.40 10.54
N PRO A 119 -14.12 -2.63 11.12
CA PRO A 119 -12.84 -3.17 11.59
C PRO A 119 -11.76 -3.21 10.52
N ALA A 120 -12.13 -3.56 9.26
CA ALA A 120 -11.19 -3.57 8.15
C ALA A 120 -10.63 -2.16 7.85
N ILE A 121 -11.47 -1.14 7.88
CA ILE A 121 -11.06 0.25 7.70
C ILE A 121 -10.11 0.69 8.82
N LEU A 122 -10.43 0.35 10.08
CA LEU A 122 -9.63 0.75 11.24
C LEU A 122 -8.23 0.13 11.21
N ILE A 123 -8.13 -1.19 10.95
CA ILE A 123 -6.83 -1.89 10.94
C ILE A 123 -5.92 -1.38 9.81
N VAL A 124 -6.49 -1.11 8.63
CA VAL A 124 -5.77 -0.49 7.52
C VAL A 124 -5.29 0.90 7.92
N SER A 125 -6.15 1.72 8.55
CA SER A 125 -5.81 3.07 8.99
C SER A 125 -4.65 3.08 9.99
N ILE A 126 -4.69 2.25 11.04
CA ILE A 126 -3.64 2.15 12.05
C ILE A 126 -2.31 1.73 11.43
N SER A 127 -2.32 0.69 10.59
CA SER A 127 -1.10 0.16 10.00
C SER A 127 -0.44 1.18 9.05
N ILE A 128 -1.22 1.85 8.21
CA ILE A 128 -0.72 2.88 7.30
C ILE A 128 -0.23 4.10 8.09
N PHE A 129 -0.95 4.50 9.12
CA PHE A 129 -0.54 5.58 10.02
C PHE A 129 0.85 5.31 10.61
N CYS A 130 1.10 4.13 11.18
CA CYS A 130 2.38 3.80 11.77
C CYS A 130 3.51 3.78 10.74
N ILE A 131 3.36 3.00 9.65
CA ILE A 131 4.38 2.84 8.62
C ILE A 131 4.77 4.18 8.01
N MET A 132 3.77 4.98 7.62
CA MET A 132 4.00 6.25 6.95
C MET A 132 4.57 7.29 7.91
N THR A 133 4.11 7.36 9.17
CA THR A 133 4.64 8.31 10.16
C THR A 133 6.11 8.05 10.44
N ILE A 134 6.51 6.81 10.70
CA ILE A 134 7.91 6.45 10.95
C ILE A 134 8.77 6.78 9.73
N SER A 135 8.29 6.45 8.52
CA SER A 135 9.02 6.76 7.28
C SER A 135 9.22 8.26 7.09
N LEU A 136 8.18 9.06 7.33
CA LEU A 136 8.26 10.52 7.19
C LEU A 136 9.15 11.15 8.26
N VAL A 137 9.01 10.75 9.53
CA VAL A 137 9.84 11.27 10.64
C VAL A 137 11.31 10.97 10.38
N ASN A 138 11.65 9.73 10.01
CA ASN A 138 13.03 9.36 9.68
C ASN A 138 13.55 10.17 8.49
N SER A 139 12.73 10.42 7.49
CA SER A 139 13.15 11.20 6.32
C SER A 139 13.37 12.67 6.65
N ILE A 140 12.52 13.27 7.50
CA ILE A 140 12.69 14.66 7.95
C ILE A 140 13.98 14.81 8.76
N ASN A 141 14.25 13.87 9.68
CA ASN A 141 15.43 13.90 10.52
C ASN A 141 16.74 13.67 9.74
N ASN A 142 16.68 12.99 8.59
CA ASN A 142 17.80 12.69 7.71
C ASN A 142 17.99 13.69 6.57
N ILE A 143 17.30 14.85 6.59
CA ILE A 143 17.55 15.91 5.59
C ILE A 143 18.97 16.44 5.79
N ASP A 144 19.72 16.56 4.68
CA ASP A 144 21.08 17.09 4.70
C ASP A 144 21.09 18.53 5.26
N LYS A 145 21.79 18.68 6.40
CA LYS A 145 21.92 19.97 7.09
C LYS A 145 22.54 21.03 6.20
N LYS A 146 23.45 20.66 5.29
CA LYS A 146 24.07 21.59 4.34
C LYS A 146 23.03 22.27 3.45
N LEU A 147 21.99 21.53 3.03
CA LEU A 147 20.89 22.12 2.23
C LEU A 147 20.09 23.16 3.03
N LEU A 148 19.95 22.95 4.34
CA LEU A 148 19.28 23.91 5.21
C LEU A 148 20.16 25.14 5.47
N GLU A 149 21.47 24.97 5.66
CA GLU A 149 22.44 26.06 5.80
C GLU A 149 22.50 26.92 4.53
N VAL A 150 22.55 26.33 3.35
CA VAL A 150 22.47 27.05 2.07
C VAL A 150 21.19 27.88 1.99
N ALA A 151 20.06 27.33 2.41
CA ALA A 151 18.80 28.07 2.44
C ALA A 151 18.82 29.27 3.42
N ASP A 152 19.58 29.18 4.51
CA ASP A 152 19.77 30.26 5.46
C ASP A 152 20.68 31.36 4.88
N VAL A 153 21.76 30.99 4.22
CA VAL A 153 22.65 31.95 3.51
C VAL A 153 21.89 32.73 2.44
N PHE A 154 21.01 32.10 1.69
CA PHE A 154 20.14 32.77 0.70
C PHE A 154 18.90 33.44 1.30
N HIS A 155 18.78 33.52 2.64
CA HIS A 155 17.66 34.12 3.33
C HIS A 155 16.29 33.64 2.86
N LEU A 156 16.15 32.35 2.54
CA LEU A 156 14.90 31.79 2.08
C LEU A 156 13.85 31.85 3.19
N THR A 157 12.66 32.35 2.86
CA THR A 157 11.51 32.30 3.79
C THR A 157 11.15 30.87 4.18
N LYS A 158 10.53 30.66 5.36
CA LYS A 158 10.10 29.33 5.85
C LYS A 158 9.30 28.56 4.80
N PHE A 159 8.39 29.24 4.09
CA PHE A 159 7.58 28.64 3.02
C PHE A 159 8.41 28.19 1.82
N LYS A 160 9.41 28.99 1.41
CA LYS A 160 10.34 28.63 0.32
C LYS A 160 11.23 27.46 0.72
N LYS A 161 11.76 27.41 1.96
CA LYS A 161 12.50 26.24 2.48
C LYS A 161 11.66 24.97 2.43
N TRP A 162 10.42 25.06 2.89
CA TRP A 162 9.47 23.95 2.85
C TRP A 162 9.26 23.44 1.42
N LYS A 163 8.89 24.35 0.50
CA LYS A 163 8.53 24.01 -0.88
C LYS A 163 9.70 23.50 -1.72
N TYR A 164 10.90 24.07 -1.55
CA TYR A 164 12.04 23.81 -2.44
C TYR A 164 13.09 22.86 -1.88
N ILE A 165 13.09 22.62 -0.56
CA ILE A 165 14.07 21.75 0.10
C ILE A 165 13.37 20.59 0.80
N ILE A 166 12.51 20.86 1.77
CA ILE A 166 11.94 19.80 2.63
C ILE A 166 11.06 18.86 1.81
N VAL A 167 10.02 19.36 1.16
CA VAL A 167 9.09 18.51 0.38
C VAL A 167 9.80 17.70 -0.71
N PRO A 168 10.72 18.25 -1.53
CA PRO A 168 11.45 17.45 -2.50
C PRO A 168 12.36 16.40 -1.88
N SER A 169 12.97 16.68 -0.72
CA SER A 169 13.82 15.71 -0.01
C SER A 169 13.02 14.54 0.59
N LEU A 170 11.78 14.79 1.03
CA LEU A 170 10.89 13.76 1.55
C LEU A 170 10.26 12.87 0.48
N TYR A 171 10.15 13.37 -0.75
CA TYR A 171 9.40 12.71 -1.80
C TYR A 171 9.83 11.26 -2.09
N PRO A 172 11.13 10.91 -2.18
CA PRO A 172 11.56 9.54 -2.45
C PRO A 172 11.15 8.55 -1.35
N ALA A 173 11.25 8.98 -0.09
CA ALA A 173 10.87 8.15 1.06
C ALA A 173 9.34 8.01 1.16
N PHE A 174 8.61 9.10 0.94
CA PHE A 174 7.15 9.08 0.87
C PHE A 174 6.65 8.11 -0.19
N GLU A 175 7.22 8.15 -1.38
CA GLU A 175 6.88 7.25 -2.48
C GLU A 175 7.14 5.79 -2.12
N THR A 176 8.31 5.50 -1.55
CA THR A 176 8.66 4.14 -1.13
C THR A 176 7.71 3.63 -0.06
N ALA A 177 7.43 4.44 0.95
CA ALA A 177 6.47 4.11 2.00
C ALA A 177 5.05 3.91 1.45
N LEU A 178 4.62 4.73 0.48
CA LEU A 178 3.31 4.60 -0.16
C LEU A 178 3.12 3.23 -0.84
N ILE A 179 4.14 2.74 -1.54
CA ILE A 179 4.11 1.42 -2.19
C ILE A 179 4.03 0.30 -1.14
N VAL A 180 4.80 0.42 -0.05
CA VAL A 180 4.75 -0.53 1.07
C VAL A 180 3.38 -0.51 1.74
N CYS A 181 2.84 0.68 2.01
CA CYS A 181 1.51 0.88 2.58
C CYS A 181 0.39 0.27 1.72
N LEU A 182 0.47 0.42 0.39
CA LEU A 182 -0.50 -0.20 -0.52
C LEU A 182 -0.47 -1.73 -0.40
N GLY A 183 0.72 -2.33 -0.43
CA GLY A 183 0.85 -3.78 -0.30
C GLY A 183 0.37 -4.31 1.05
N THR A 184 0.68 -3.60 2.13
CA THR A 184 0.21 -3.93 3.48
C THR A 184 -1.30 -3.72 3.61
N GLY A 185 -1.82 -2.60 3.13
CA GLY A 185 -3.25 -2.28 3.19
C GLY A 185 -4.13 -3.29 2.46
N VAL A 186 -3.73 -3.72 1.25
CA VAL A 186 -4.46 -4.76 0.49
C VAL A 186 -4.50 -6.08 1.26
N LYS A 187 -3.40 -6.50 1.89
CA LYS A 187 -3.38 -7.73 2.70
C LYS A 187 -4.27 -7.61 3.94
N LEU A 188 -4.19 -6.47 4.63
CA LEU A 188 -4.92 -6.27 5.89
C LEU A 188 -6.42 -6.11 5.69
N VAL A 189 -6.87 -5.43 4.64
CA VAL A 189 -8.30 -5.29 4.38
C VAL A 189 -8.95 -6.66 4.12
N VAL A 190 -8.31 -7.49 3.29
CA VAL A 190 -8.82 -8.83 2.98
C VAL A 190 -8.75 -9.75 4.21
N MET A 191 -7.64 -9.71 4.97
CA MET A 191 -7.51 -10.48 6.22
C MET A 191 -8.62 -10.11 7.22
N ALA A 192 -8.93 -8.82 7.34
CA ALA A 192 -10.00 -8.36 8.22
C ALA A 192 -11.38 -8.83 7.73
N GLU A 193 -11.65 -8.74 6.44
CA GLU A 193 -12.91 -9.22 5.85
C GLU A 193 -13.10 -10.72 6.05
N VAL A 194 -12.05 -11.53 5.88
CA VAL A 194 -12.09 -12.99 6.14
C VAL A 194 -12.51 -13.32 7.56
N LEU A 195 -12.09 -12.51 8.54
CA LEU A 195 -12.37 -12.75 9.97
C LEU A 195 -13.69 -12.13 10.43
N THR A 196 -14.22 -11.14 9.73
CA THR A 196 -15.51 -10.52 10.07
C THR A 196 -16.71 -11.18 9.40
N ILE A 197 -16.50 -12.12 8.48
CA ILE A 197 -17.55 -12.83 7.71
C ILE A 197 -18.46 -11.83 7.00
N ASP A 198 -17.93 -10.69 6.62
CA ASP A 198 -18.66 -9.61 5.98
C ASP A 198 -18.53 -9.68 4.44
N SER A 199 -19.20 -8.78 3.75
CA SER A 199 -19.05 -8.56 2.31
C SER A 199 -17.63 -8.18 1.94
N GLY A 200 -17.29 -8.27 0.68
CA GLY A 200 -15.97 -8.00 0.15
C GLY A 200 -15.26 -9.27 -0.31
N ILE A 201 -14.07 -9.12 -0.86
CA ILE A 201 -13.25 -10.24 -1.34
C ILE A 201 -12.97 -11.24 -0.22
N GLY A 202 -12.66 -10.75 0.99
CA GLY A 202 -12.41 -11.62 2.14
C GLY A 202 -13.64 -12.43 2.55
N GLY A 203 -14.84 -11.85 2.49
CA GLY A 203 -16.11 -12.56 2.70
C GLY A 203 -16.32 -13.68 1.67
N GLN A 204 -16.03 -13.41 0.39
CA GLN A 204 -16.11 -14.41 -0.67
C GLN A 204 -15.09 -15.55 -0.51
N ILE A 205 -13.87 -15.23 -0.04
CA ILE A 205 -12.86 -16.25 0.32
C ILE A 205 -13.39 -17.15 1.46
N THR A 206 -14.04 -16.55 2.46
CA THR A 206 -14.65 -17.30 3.57
C THR A 206 -15.76 -18.22 3.09
N ASN A 207 -16.64 -17.73 2.23
CA ASN A 207 -17.71 -18.52 1.63
C ASN A 207 -17.16 -19.70 0.80
N ALA A 208 -16.18 -19.43 -0.07
CA ALA A 208 -15.51 -20.46 -0.86
C ALA A 208 -14.83 -21.52 0.04
N ARG A 209 -14.22 -21.10 1.16
CA ARG A 209 -13.64 -22.03 2.16
C ARG A 209 -14.70 -22.91 2.81
N ILE A 210 -15.86 -22.36 3.20
CA ILE A 210 -16.96 -23.10 3.82
C ILE A 210 -17.54 -24.11 2.85
N ASN A 211 -17.66 -23.74 1.55
CA ASN A 211 -18.15 -24.61 0.48
C ASN A 211 -17.09 -25.58 -0.06
N ILE A 212 -15.84 -25.50 0.42
CA ILE A 212 -14.72 -26.35 -0.04
C ILE A 212 -14.41 -26.12 -1.54
N GLU A 213 -14.64 -24.92 -2.03
CA GLU A 213 -14.36 -24.47 -3.41
C GLU A 213 -12.94 -23.90 -3.49
N THR A 214 -11.93 -24.76 -3.49
CA THR A 214 -10.52 -24.35 -3.42
C THR A 214 -10.09 -23.52 -4.64
N GLU A 215 -10.66 -23.80 -5.83
CA GLU A 215 -10.44 -23.02 -7.05
C GLU A 215 -10.90 -21.56 -6.90
N MET A 216 -12.03 -21.32 -6.20
CA MET A 216 -12.52 -19.97 -5.91
C MET A 216 -11.62 -19.24 -4.92
N VAL A 217 -11.10 -19.91 -3.89
CA VAL A 217 -10.15 -19.30 -2.94
C VAL A 217 -8.89 -18.81 -3.66
N ILE A 218 -8.36 -19.63 -4.58
CA ILE A 218 -7.19 -19.27 -5.36
C ILE A 218 -7.53 -18.17 -6.38
N ALA A 219 -8.69 -18.25 -7.04
CA ALA A 219 -9.14 -17.24 -7.99
C ALA A 219 -9.24 -15.84 -7.33
N TRP A 220 -9.85 -15.75 -6.15
CA TRP A 220 -9.89 -14.50 -5.38
C TRP A 220 -8.51 -14.01 -4.98
N SER A 221 -7.61 -14.92 -4.59
CA SER A 221 -6.23 -14.55 -4.27
C SER A 221 -5.48 -13.97 -5.47
N VAL A 222 -5.69 -14.51 -6.67
CA VAL A 222 -5.13 -13.97 -7.92
C VAL A 222 -5.71 -12.59 -8.23
N ILE A 223 -7.01 -12.38 -8.03
CA ILE A 223 -7.67 -11.08 -8.21
C ILE A 223 -7.07 -10.03 -7.27
N ILE A 224 -6.83 -10.37 -5.99
CA ILE A 224 -6.18 -9.47 -5.03
C ILE A 224 -4.79 -9.05 -5.51
N VAL A 225 -3.99 -9.99 -6.02
CA VAL A 225 -2.68 -9.70 -6.61
C VAL A 225 -2.82 -8.77 -7.83
N GLY A 226 -3.82 -9.01 -8.68
CA GLY A 226 -4.15 -8.13 -9.80
C GLY A 226 -4.48 -6.71 -9.35
N ILE A 227 -5.33 -6.54 -8.34
CA ILE A 227 -5.67 -5.24 -7.75
C ILE A 227 -4.43 -4.53 -7.23
N TYR A 228 -3.55 -5.22 -6.51
CA TYR A 228 -2.29 -4.65 -6.02
C TYR A 228 -1.41 -4.13 -7.16
N PHE A 229 -1.27 -4.90 -8.25
CA PHE A 229 -0.47 -4.45 -9.40
C PHE A 229 -1.10 -3.27 -10.13
N ILE A 230 -2.42 -3.22 -10.25
CA ILE A 230 -3.14 -2.09 -10.86
C ILE A 230 -2.91 -0.82 -10.02
N LEU A 231 -3.16 -0.89 -8.70
CA LEU A 231 -2.96 0.24 -7.79
C LEU A 231 -1.50 0.69 -7.75
N GLY A 232 -0.56 -0.23 -7.67
CA GLY A 232 0.88 0.07 -7.72
C GLY A 232 1.32 0.65 -9.08
N GLY A 233 0.69 0.22 -10.17
CA GLY A 233 0.87 0.79 -11.51
C GLY A 233 0.40 2.23 -11.60
N ILE A 234 -0.77 2.54 -11.02
CA ILE A 234 -1.32 3.91 -10.94
C ILE A 234 -0.35 4.82 -10.18
N VAL A 235 0.16 4.39 -9.02
CA VAL A 235 1.14 5.17 -8.24
C VAL A 235 2.41 5.44 -9.05
N LYS A 236 2.93 4.44 -9.76
CA LYS A 236 4.11 4.59 -10.63
C LYS A 236 3.85 5.51 -11.83
N CYS A 237 2.65 5.47 -12.41
CA CYS A 237 2.25 6.33 -13.51
C CYS A 237 2.17 7.80 -13.06
N LEU A 238 1.58 8.07 -11.89
CA LEU A 238 1.55 9.39 -11.27
C LEU A 238 2.97 9.94 -11.02
N LYS A 239 3.90 9.09 -10.60
CA LYS A 239 5.33 9.42 -10.50
C LYS A 239 5.91 9.91 -11.82
N LYS A 240 5.72 9.15 -12.89
CA LYS A 240 6.28 9.51 -14.21
C LYS A 240 5.77 10.88 -14.67
N CYS A 241 4.50 11.16 -14.45
CA CYS A 241 3.90 12.45 -14.79
C CYS A 241 4.49 13.60 -13.94
N GLN A 242 4.70 13.41 -12.63
CA GLN A 242 5.30 14.42 -11.76
C GLN A 242 6.80 14.63 -12.04
N TRP A 243 7.53 13.56 -12.39
CA TRP A 243 8.95 13.66 -12.76
C TRP A 243 9.14 14.49 -14.03
N ILE A 244 8.31 14.30 -15.05
CA ILE A 244 8.31 15.11 -16.27
C ILE A 244 8.05 16.59 -15.92
N ARG A 245 7.05 16.89 -15.08
CA ARG A 245 6.72 18.25 -14.62
C ARG A 245 7.87 18.88 -13.82
N LYS A 246 8.59 18.11 -12.99
CA LYS A 246 9.75 18.57 -12.21
C LYS A 246 10.95 18.85 -13.10
N PHE A 247 11.19 18.05 -14.13
CA PHE A 247 12.24 18.27 -15.14
C PHE A 247 12.02 19.58 -15.90
N TRP A 248 10.79 19.86 -16.34
CA TRP A 248 10.41 21.12 -16.97
C TRP A 248 10.60 22.32 -16.04
N TYR A 249 10.24 22.17 -14.76
CA TYR A 249 10.37 23.25 -13.79
C TYR A 249 11.84 23.58 -13.48
N GLN A 250 12.70 22.58 -13.37
CA GLN A 250 14.16 22.78 -13.17
C GLN A 250 14.82 23.41 -14.39
N SER A 251 14.42 23.03 -15.60
CA SER A 251 14.94 23.65 -16.84
C SER A 251 14.52 25.11 -16.97
N LEU A 252 13.33 25.47 -16.51
CA LEU A 252 12.85 26.87 -16.47
C LEU A 252 13.57 27.69 -15.40
N LEU A 253 13.85 27.12 -14.23
CA LEU A 253 14.62 27.79 -13.17
C LEU A 253 16.08 28.02 -13.59
N ALA A 254 16.72 27.02 -14.19
CA ALA A 254 18.08 27.17 -14.71
C ALA A 254 18.16 28.27 -15.80
N LYS A 255 17.15 28.36 -16.68
CA LYS A 255 17.05 29.41 -17.69
C LYS A 255 16.84 30.82 -17.10
N ASN A 256 16.11 30.94 -15.98
CA ASN A 256 15.87 32.24 -15.33
C ASN A 256 17.07 32.68 -14.44
N ILE A 257 17.84 31.74 -13.88
CA ILE A 257 19.06 32.06 -13.12
C ILE A 257 20.20 32.50 -14.08
N MET A 258 20.26 31.97 -15.31
CA MET A 258 21.24 32.38 -16.30
C MET A 258 20.85 33.68 -17.03
N LYS A 259 19.69 34.26 -16.79
CA LYS A 259 19.21 35.50 -17.43
C LYS A 259 19.30 36.74 -16.54
N ASN A 260 19.59 36.57 -15.25
CA ASN A 260 19.93 37.61 -14.28
C ASN A 260 21.38 37.50 -13.85
#